data_0eeb1971a97933f1c7c70c389b79270f
#
_entry.id   0eeb1971a97933f1c7c70c389b79270f
#
_cell.length_a   1.000
_cell.length_b   1.000
_cell.length_c   1.000
_cell.angle_alpha   90.00
_cell.angle_beta   90.00
_cell.angle_gamma   90.00
#
_symmetry.space_group_name_H-M   'P 1'
#
loop_
_entity.id
_entity.type
_entity.pdbx_description
1 polymer ?
#
loop_
_entity_poly.entity_id
_entity_poly.type
_entity_poly.pdbx_seq_one_letter_code
_entity_poly.pdbx_strand_id
1 'polypeptide(L)'
;MCAAYEFKGQGFRPGREVPAIRERGVCRAIWAGFARNEILDWWQKKGGVLLDLPATRFAEHSESTGKLIWDDVPEGLVIRGLLDHQTKHLLVKVVTRASTPAEMEHFQHPRMPLLETPLFASCEIPLESRDDLFA
;
A
#
# COMPACT_ATOMS: atom_id res chain seq x y z
N MET A 1 8.82 -2.07 7.04
CA MET A 1 8.28 -1.63 5.75
C MET A 1 7.52 -2.78 5.12
N CYS A 2 6.42 -2.52 4.48
CA CYS A 2 5.63 -3.55 3.82
C CYS A 2 6.46 -4.22 2.70
N ALA A 3 6.71 -5.51 2.79
CA ALA A 3 7.53 -6.22 1.82
C ALA A 3 6.72 -6.73 0.64
N ALA A 4 5.42 -6.99 0.86
CA ALA A 4 4.51 -7.48 -0.16
C ALA A 4 3.07 -7.33 0.35
N TYR A 5 2.11 -7.34 -0.55
CA TYR A 5 0.71 -7.49 -0.17
C TYR A 5 -0.05 -8.23 -1.26
N GLU A 6 -1.24 -8.68 -0.90
CA GLU A 6 -2.14 -9.37 -1.82
C GLU A 6 -3.49 -8.67 -1.83
N PHE A 7 -4.13 -8.68 -2.99
CA PHE A 7 -5.53 -8.31 -3.12
C PHE A 7 -6.27 -9.46 -3.81
N LYS A 8 -7.15 -10.11 -3.07
CA LYS A 8 -7.99 -11.23 -3.54
C LYS A 8 -7.17 -12.29 -4.31
N GLY A 9 -6.05 -12.69 -3.72
CA GLY A 9 -5.19 -13.73 -4.27
C GLY A 9 -4.12 -13.25 -5.24
N GLN A 10 -4.15 -11.98 -5.67
CA GLN A 10 -3.14 -11.40 -6.53
C GLN A 10 -2.04 -10.76 -5.68
N GLY A 11 -0.80 -11.15 -5.89
CA GLY A 11 0.34 -10.64 -5.12
C GLY A 11 1.01 -9.45 -5.77
N PHE A 12 1.50 -8.53 -4.93
CA PHE A 12 2.21 -7.32 -5.36
C PHE A 12 3.48 -7.15 -4.55
N ARG A 13 4.52 -6.66 -5.19
CA ARG A 13 5.85 -6.40 -4.60
C ARG A 13 6.38 -5.06 -5.09
N PRO A 14 7.31 -4.43 -4.35
CA PRO A 14 7.98 -3.22 -4.83
C PRO A 14 8.56 -3.41 -6.23
N GLY A 15 8.44 -2.38 -7.05
CA GLY A 15 8.90 -2.40 -8.44
C GLY A 15 7.87 -2.89 -9.45
N ARG A 16 6.73 -3.40 -9.00
CA ARG A 16 5.66 -3.91 -9.88
C ARG A 16 4.50 -2.94 -9.96
N GLU A 17 3.69 -3.09 -11.01
CA GLU A 17 2.43 -2.36 -11.12
C GLU A 17 1.44 -2.83 -10.08
N VAL A 18 0.74 -1.87 -9.47
CA VAL A 18 -0.31 -2.12 -8.49
C VAL A 18 -1.56 -1.34 -8.88
N PRO A 19 -2.75 -1.85 -8.58
CA PRO A 19 -3.97 -1.07 -8.73
C PRO A 19 -4.05 -0.05 -7.59
N ALA A 20 -4.45 1.16 -7.94
CA ALA A 20 -4.62 2.25 -6.99
C ALA A 20 -5.96 2.94 -7.25
N ILE A 21 -6.68 3.28 -6.19
CA ILE A 21 -7.98 3.93 -6.28
C ILE A 21 -7.82 5.38 -5.85
N ARG A 22 -8.21 6.27 -6.73
CA ARG A 22 -8.21 7.72 -6.50
C ARG A 22 -9.56 8.29 -6.87
N GLU A 23 -9.75 9.60 -6.67
CA GLU A 23 -11.06 10.25 -6.85
C GLU A 23 -11.74 9.92 -8.18
N ARG A 24 -10.97 9.80 -9.26
CA ARG A 24 -11.50 9.55 -10.61
C ARG A 24 -11.59 8.07 -10.99
N GLY A 25 -11.36 7.17 -10.04
CA GLY A 25 -11.44 5.74 -10.29
C GLY A 25 -10.11 5.04 -10.13
N VAL A 26 -10.00 3.88 -10.75
CA VAL A 26 -8.85 2.99 -10.61
C VAL A 26 -7.78 3.37 -11.63
N CYS A 27 -6.53 3.39 -11.19
CA CYS A 27 -5.38 3.56 -12.08
C CYS A 27 -4.34 2.48 -11.78
N ARG A 28 -3.36 2.34 -12.67
CA ARG A 28 -2.17 1.52 -12.44
C ARG A 28 -1.02 2.43 -12.09
N ALA A 29 -0.27 2.06 -11.07
CA ALA A 29 0.93 2.77 -10.67
C ALA A 29 2.03 1.77 -10.36
N ILE A 30 3.28 2.20 -10.47
CA ILE A 30 4.40 1.36 -10.07
C ILE A 30 4.68 1.61 -8.59
N TRP A 31 4.75 0.54 -7.81
CA TRP A 31 5.11 0.65 -6.40
C TRP A 31 6.59 0.99 -6.28
N ALA A 32 6.87 2.25 -5.99
CA ALA A 32 8.22 2.82 -5.98
C ALA A 32 8.56 3.38 -4.60
N GLY A 33 8.73 2.51 -3.62
CA GLY A 33 9.21 2.88 -2.30
C GLY A 33 8.13 3.18 -1.28
N PHE A 34 8.52 3.92 -0.26
CA PHE A 34 7.73 4.12 0.95
C PHE A 34 7.74 5.59 1.36
N ALA A 35 6.66 6.00 2.02
CA ALA A 35 6.56 7.34 2.60
C ALA A 35 6.17 7.21 4.08
N ARG A 36 6.92 7.86 4.95
CA ARG A 36 6.61 7.83 6.38
C ARG A 36 5.40 8.72 6.68
N ASN A 37 4.45 8.17 7.43
CA ASN A 37 3.26 8.91 7.84
C ASN A 37 3.62 10.23 8.55
N GLU A 38 4.72 10.23 9.29
CA GLU A 38 5.17 11.38 10.06
C GLU A 38 5.54 12.59 9.21
N ILE A 39 5.82 12.39 7.91
CA ILE A 39 6.20 13.46 6.99
C ILE A 39 5.26 13.58 5.78
N LEU A 40 4.02 13.11 5.89
CA LEU A 40 3.06 13.20 4.78
C LEU A 40 2.80 14.64 4.35
N ASP A 41 2.78 15.59 5.28
CA ASP A 41 2.61 17.00 4.94
C ASP A 41 3.68 17.50 3.97
N TRP A 42 4.92 17.05 4.16
CA TRP A 42 6.01 17.39 3.26
C TRP A 42 5.75 16.86 1.85
N TRP A 43 5.33 15.59 1.74
CA TRP A 43 5.01 14.99 0.44
C TRP A 43 3.86 15.70 -0.26
N GLN A 44 2.80 16.04 0.49
CA GLN A 44 1.63 16.71 -0.07
C GLN A 44 1.96 18.12 -0.56
N LYS A 45 2.82 18.83 0.13
CA LYS A 45 3.33 20.13 -0.33
C LYS A 45 4.13 20.05 -1.62
N LYS A 46 4.72 18.89 -1.90
CA LYS A 46 5.45 18.60 -3.15
C LYS A 46 4.54 18.10 -4.27
N GLY A 47 3.23 18.07 -4.06
CA GLY A 47 2.27 17.63 -5.06
C GLY A 47 1.83 16.17 -4.92
N GLY A 48 2.27 15.47 -3.88
CA GLY A 48 1.83 14.11 -3.61
C GLY A 48 0.35 14.04 -3.24
N VAL A 49 -0.34 13.02 -3.70
CA VAL A 49 -1.78 12.82 -3.49
C VAL A 49 -2.01 11.48 -2.80
N LEU A 50 -2.78 11.51 -1.73
CA LEU A 50 -3.16 10.28 -1.04
C LEU A 50 -4.16 9.48 -1.88
N LEU A 51 -4.04 8.17 -1.83
CA LEU A 51 -4.93 7.26 -2.53
C LEU A 51 -5.07 5.94 -1.76
N ASP A 52 -5.97 5.08 -2.26
CA ASP A 52 -6.22 3.79 -1.64
C ASP A 52 -5.53 2.68 -2.43
N LEU A 53 -4.81 1.81 -1.73
CA LEU A 53 -4.26 0.57 -2.29
C LEU A 53 -5.08 -0.58 -1.73
N PRO A 54 -5.97 -1.20 -2.54
CA PRO A 54 -6.78 -2.30 -2.07
C PRO A 54 -5.91 -3.50 -1.72
N ALA A 55 -6.13 -4.07 -0.55
CA ALA A 55 -5.35 -5.21 -0.07
C ALA A 55 -6.17 -6.06 0.88
N THR A 56 -5.97 -7.37 0.82
CA THR A 56 -6.59 -8.34 1.72
C THR A 56 -5.59 -8.91 2.72
N ARG A 57 -4.32 -8.95 2.36
CA ARG A 57 -3.21 -9.41 3.21
C ARG A 57 -1.96 -8.58 2.93
N PHE A 58 -1.07 -8.52 3.91
CA PHE A 58 0.24 -7.89 3.74
C PHE A 58 1.31 -8.71 4.44
N ALA A 59 2.56 -8.49 4.09
CA ALA A 59 3.69 -9.18 4.69
C ALA A 59 4.83 -8.23 5.00
N GLU A 60 5.54 -8.54 6.08
CA GLU A 60 6.76 -7.85 6.47
C GLU A 60 7.91 -8.83 6.53
N HIS A 61 9.12 -8.38 6.20
CA HIS A 61 10.32 -9.16 6.44
C HIS A 61 10.71 -9.04 7.92
N SER A 62 10.82 -10.18 8.61
CA SER A 62 11.42 -10.20 9.94
C SER A 62 12.90 -9.83 9.83
N GLU A 63 13.33 -8.82 10.56
CA GLU A 63 14.76 -8.43 10.59
C GLU A 63 15.65 -9.51 11.23
N SER A 64 15.08 -10.35 12.10
CA SER A 64 15.86 -11.40 12.76
C SER A 64 15.99 -12.68 11.93
N THR A 65 14.99 -13.02 11.12
CA THR A 65 14.98 -14.28 10.34
C THR A 65 15.02 -14.07 8.83
N GLY A 66 14.69 -12.88 8.34
CA GLY A 66 14.55 -12.59 6.92
C GLY A 66 13.31 -13.20 6.27
N LYS A 67 12.48 -13.90 7.03
CA LYS A 67 11.27 -14.54 6.49
C LYS A 67 10.13 -13.55 6.39
N LEU A 68 9.26 -13.75 5.41
CA LEU A 68 8.01 -13.00 5.30
C LEU A 68 7.02 -13.49 6.34
N ILE A 69 6.44 -12.54 7.07
CA ILE A 69 5.37 -12.80 8.03
C ILE A 69 4.12 -12.13 7.51
N TRP A 70 3.11 -12.91 7.19
CA TRP A 70 1.84 -12.46 6.63
C TRP A 70 0.80 -12.19 7.70
N ASP A 71 -0.04 -11.20 7.46
CA ASP A 71 -1.23 -10.96 8.27
C ASP A 71 -2.35 -10.42 7.40
N ASP A 72 -3.56 -10.48 7.91
CA ASP A 72 -4.74 -10.00 7.18
C ASP A 72 -4.87 -8.48 7.31
N VAL A 73 -5.34 -7.85 6.23
CA VAL A 73 -5.85 -6.50 6.30
C VAL A 73 -7.29 -6.61 6.82
N PRO A 74 -7.64 -5.96 7.92
CA PRO A 74 -9.01 -6.01 8.44
C PRO A 74 -10.02 -5.58 7.37
N GLU A 75 -11.17 -6.23 7.34
CA GLU A 75 -12.22 -5.89 6.38
C GLU A 75 -12.61 -4.42 6.49
N GLY A 76 -12.77 -3.77 5.34
CA GLY A 76 -13.11 -2.35 5.29
C GLY A 76 -11.92 -1.41 5.37
N LEU A 77 -10.70 -1.92 5.50
CA LEU A 77 -9.49 -1.11 5.48
C LEU A 77 -8.70 -1.32 4.18
N VAL A 78 -7.92 -0.32 3.84
CA VAL A 78 -6.99 -0.35 2.70
C VAL A 78 -5.59 0.04 3.19
N ILE A 79 -4.59 -0.24 2.37
CA ILE A 79 -3.25 0.32 2.59
C ILE A 79 -3.25 1.75 2.07
N ARG A 80 -2.76 2.69 2.88
CA ARG A 80 -2.62 4.07 2.46
C ARG A 80 -1.46 4.19 1.48
N GLY A 81 -1.75 4.76 0.31
CA GLY A 81 -0.74 5.05 -0.70
C GLY A 81 -0.57 6.54 -0.92
N LEU A 82 0.57 6.90 -1.47
CA LEU A 82 0.91 8.27 -1.86
C LEU A 82 1.35 8.27 -3.31
N LEU A 83 0.60 8.95 -4.17
CA LEU A 83 0.96 9.11 -5.57
C LEU A 83 1.94 10.27 -5.70
N ASP A 84 3.09 9.99 -6.30
CA ASP A 84 4.10 11.00 -6.58
C ASP A 84 3.93 11.51 -8.01
N HIS A 85 3.57 12.78 -8.16
CA HIS A 85 3.32 13.40 -9.46
C HIS A 85 4.58 13.98 -10.12
N GLN A 86 5.74 13.84 -9.51
CA GLN A 86 6.96 14.50 -10.01
C GLN A 86 7.62 13.77 -11.19
N THR A 87 7.07 12.64 -11.62
CA THR A 87 7.65 11.82 -12.68
C THR A 87 6.68 11.61 -13.84
N LYS A 88 7.21 11.19 -15.00
CA LYS A 88 6.38 10.85 -16.17
C LYS A 88 5.50 9.62 -15.93
N HIS A 89 5.89 8.76 -15.02
CA HIS A 89 5.16 7.55 -14.67
C HIS A 89 4.40 7.77 -13.38
N LEU A 90 3.27 7.10 -13.24
CA LEU A 90 2.56 7.09 -11.97
C LEU A 90 3.33 6.20 -11.01
N LEU A 91 3.94 6.82 -10.02
CA LEU A 91 4.66 6.12 -8.97
C LEU A 91 3.88 6.24 -7.66
N VAL A 92 3.69 5.12 -6.99
CA VAL A 92 3.02 5.10 -5.70
C VAL A 92 3.98 4.61 -4.63
N LYS A 93 3.92 5.24 -3.47
CA LYS A 93 4.63 4.82 -2.28
C LYS A 93 3.63 4.26 -1.28
N VAL A 94 4.00 3.17 -0.62
CA VAL A 94 3.22 2.67 0.51
C VAL A 94 3.54 3.55 1.71
N VAL A 95 2.50 4.10 2.34
CA VAL A 95 2.66 4.89 3.55
C VAL A 95 2.88 3.95 4.73
N THR A 96 3.88 4.26 5.55
CA THR A 96 4.24 3.45 6.71
C THR A 96 4.12 4.24 8.00
N ARG A 97 3.97 3.52 9.10
CA ARG A 97 3.98 4.06 10.46
C ARG A 97 4.91 3.22 11.34
N ALA A 98 5.26 3.74 12.49
CA ALA A 98 6.03 2.98 13.46
C ALA A 98 5.21 1.80 13.98
N SER A 99 5.86 0.65 14.18
CA SER A 99 5.24 -0.53 14.76
C SER A 99 4.91 -0.28 16.23
N THR A 100 3.78 -0.85 16.67
CA THR A 100 3.49 -0.96 18.11
C THR A 100 4.41 -2.02 18.75
N PRO A 101 4.54 -2.06 20.09
CA PRO A 101 5.31 -3.12 20.73
C PRO A 101 4.83 -4.54 20.36
N ALA A 102 3.53 -4.76 20.26
CA ALA A 102 2.98 -6.05 19.85
C ALA A 102 3.34 -6.41 18.41
N GLU A 103 3.27 -5.44 17.51
CA GLU A 103 3.67 -5.62 16.12
C GLU A 103 5.17 -5.86 15.99
N MET A 104 5.99 -5.15 16.76
CA MET A 104 7.43 -5.37 16.78
C MET A 104 7.77 -6.79 17.23
N GLU A 105 7.04 -7.31 18.22
CA GLU A 105 7.22 -8.68 18.69
C GLU A 105 6.82 -9.71 17.62
N HIS A 106 5.67 -9.51 16.98
CA HIS A 106 5.13 -10.44 15.99
C HIS A 106 5.89 -10.42 14.66
N PHE A 107 6.08 -9.23 14.09
CA PHE A 107 6.70 -9.07 12.76
C PHE A 107 8.20 -8.89 12.83
N GLN A 108 8.74 -8.48 13.97
CA GLN A 108 10.16 -8.17 14.15
C GLN A 108 10.65 -7.16 13.13
N HIS A 109 9.85 -6.12 12.91
CA HIS A 109 10.14 -5.04 11.99
C HIS A 109 9.66 -3.71 12.58
N PRO A 110 10.45 -2.61 12.47
CA PRO A 110 10.10 -1.33 13.11
C PRO A 110 9.02 -0.53 12.39
N ARG A 111 8.70 -0.87 11.16
CA ARG A 111 7.72 -0.12 10.36
C ARG A 111 6.64 -1.05 9.82
N MET A 112 5.40 -0.54 9.81
CA MET A 112 4.22 -1.26 9.32
C MET A 112 3.52 -0.42 8.25
N PRO A 113 2.79 -1.05 7.30
CA PRO A 113 1.95 -0.28 6.39
C PRO A 113 0.85 0.42 7.18
N LEU A 114 0.51 1.64 6.78
CA LEU A 114 -0.60 2.37 7.38
C LEU A 114 -1.91 1.85 6.77
N LEU A 115 -2.73 1.22 7.62
CA LEU A 115 -4.05 0.73 7.24
C LEU A 115 -5.09 1.73 7.69
N GLU A 116 -5.95 2.15 6.77
CA GLU A 116 -6.96 3.18 7.05
C GLU A 116 -8.26 2.88 6.33
N THR A 117 -9.34 3.54 6.76
CA THR A 117 -10.58 3.54 5.99
C THR A 117 -10.32 4.15 4.62
N PRO A 118 -11.00 3.66 3.57
CA PRO A 118 -10.83 4.21 2.23
C PRO A 118 -11.18 5.68 2.15
N LEU A 119 -10.42 6.43 1.37
CA LEU A 119 -10.72 7.82 1.05
C LEU A 119 -11.80 7.95 -0.01
N PHE A 120 -11.91 6.93 -0.88
CA PHE A 120 -12.84 6.97 -2.01
C PHE A 120 -13.93 5.92 -1.84
N ALA A 121 -15.12 6.23 -2.31
CA ALA A 121 -16.34 5.49 -2.00
C ALA A 121 -16.35 4.04 -2.51
N SER A 122 -15.52 3.69 -3.48
CA SER A 122 -15.50 2.36 -4.06
C SER A 122 -14.14 1.72 -3.88
N CYS A 123 -14.02 0.85 -2.88
CA CYS A 123 -12.89 -0.08 -2.75
C CYS A 123 -13.16 -1.36 -3.51
N GLU A 124 -14.37 -1.57 -4.03
CA GLU A 124 -14.71 -2.73 -4.81
C GLU A 124 -14.29 -2.52 -6.25
N ILE A 125 -13.37 -3.33 -6.71
CA ILE A 125 -12.99 -3.36 -8.11
C ILE A 125 -13.84 -4.43 -8.77
N PRO A 126 -14.72 -4.08 -9.75
CA PRO A 126 -15.52 -5.06 -10.47
C PRO A 126 -14.63 -6.13 -11.11
N LEU A 127 -15.16 -7.36 -11.23
CA LEU A 127 -14.42 -8.48 -11.80
C LEU A 127 -13.87 -8.17 -13.19
N GLU A 128 -14.65 -7.51 -14.01
CA GLU A 128 -14.25 -7.09 -15.36
C GLU A 128 -13.07 -6.12 -15.35
N SER A 129 -13.09 -5.19 -14.40
CA SER A 129 -12.00 -4.22 -14.24
C SER A 129 -10.74 -4.87 -13.68
N ARG A 130 -10.88 -5.97 -12.91
CA ARG A 130 -9.72 -6.68 -12.38
C ARG A 130 -8.88 -7.32 -13.46
N ASP A 131 -9.52 -7.91 -14.47
CA ASP A 131 -8.81 -8.52 -15.59
C ASP A 131 -7.99 -7.47 -16.33
N ASP A 132 -8.54 -6.29 -16.54
CA ASP A 132 -7.84 -5.17 -17.16
C ASP A 132 -6.69 -4.66 -16.30
N LEU A 133 -6.84 -4.68 -14.98
CA LEU A 133 -5.80 -4.21 -14.06
C LEU A 133 -4.59 -5.15 -14.00
N PHE A 134 -4.81 -6.43 -14.18
CA PHE A 134 -3.77 -7.46 -13.99
C PHE A 134 -3.28 -8.08 -15.30
N ALA A 135 -3.81 -7.65 -16.41
CA ALA A 135 -3.44 -8.16 -17.74
C ALA A 135 -2.04 -7.67 -18.22
#